data_7a42a174b54fa41b1b189e4da11aaaa7
#
_entry.id   7a42a174b54fa41b1b189e4da11aaaa7
#
_cell.length_a   1.000
_cell.length_b   1.000
_cell.length_c   1.000
_cell.angle_alpha   90.00
_cell.angle_beta   90.00
_cell.angle_gamma   90.00
#
_symmetry.space_group_name_H-M   'P 1'
#
loop_
_entity.id
_entity.type
_entity.pdbx_description
1 polymer ?
#
loop_
_entity_poly.entity_id
_entity_poly.type
_entity_poly.pdbx_seq_one_letter_code
_entity_poly.pdbx_strand_id
1 'polypeptide(L)'
;MYRRRFSLASLAVVVFCLSSAPAVKADEIAVWNFNDANLLVDRGQGTLTTTAVNIMFLSGTTFLASNGDPAGLALTIPGGANLQNNGSVLEVHVSTAGFQNVHISWAWQRSDTGFNDDVIQESFDGTTFQGFGFAAIQTNFFGGFDGSGAGSLFNNNPNFAFRITLNGATSEAGNIRFDNIVVTGTQIVPEPATMLLLSMGLAGVAAEVRRRRRARR
;
A
#
# COMPACT_ATOMS: atom_id res chain seq x y z
N MET A 1 15.75 64.14 -2.77
CA MET A 1 14.81 63.25 -3.49
C MET A 1 15.37 61.84 -3.50
N TYR A 2 15.07 60.99 -2.48
CA TYR A 2 15.64 59.63 -2.31
C TYR A 2 14.64 58.62 -2.91
N ARG A 3 14.92 58.05 -4.12
CA ARG A 3 14.18 56.94 -4.67
C ARG A 3 14.67 55.63 -4.01
N ARG A 4 13.88 55.06 -3.06
CA ARG A 4 14.10 53.71 -2.56
C ARG A 4 13.84 52.72 -3.68
N ARG A 5 14.91 52.13 -4.21
CA ARG A 5 14.84 50.97 -5.09
C ARG A 5 14.49 49.75 -4.22
N PHE A 6 13.25 49.29 -4.28
CA PHE A 6 12.91 47.97 -3.74
C PHE A 6 13.61 46.94 -4.60
N SER A 7 14.49 46.17 -4.00
CA SER A 7 15.30 45.16 -4.68
C SER A 7 14.43 44.01 -5.11
N LEU A 8 14.46 43.65 -6.39
CA LEU A 8 13.88 42.44 -6.98
C LEU A 8 14.39 41.13 -6.32
N ALA A 9 15.49 41.22 -5.56
CA ALA A 9 16.07 40.11 -4.82
C ALA A 9 15.16 39.57 -3.70
N SER A 10 14.32 40.43 -3.06
CA SER A 10 13.40 39.98 -1.99
C SER A 10 12.21 39.14 -2.52
N LEU A 11 11.82 39.31 -3.77
CA LEU A 11 10.74 38.54 -4.39
C LEU A 11 11.23 37.16 -4.84
N ALA A 12 12.49 37.07 -5.25
CA ALA A 12 13.09 35.79 -5.71
C ALA A 12 13.28 34.77 -4.56
N VAL A 13 13.57 35.21 -3.35
CA VAL A 13 13.74 34.34 -2.17
C VAL A 13 12.44 33.70 -1.75
N VAL A 14 11.30 34.39 -1.84
CA VAL A 14 9.98 33.82 -1.50
C VAL A 14 9.53 32.75 -2.50
N VAL A 15 9.87 32.91 -3.79
CA VAL A 15 9.53 31.93 -4.84
C VAL A 15 10.39 30.65 -4.72
N PHE A 16 11.65 30.77 -4.28
CA PHE A 16 12.55 29.61 -4.18
C PHE A 16 12.22 28.68 -3.00
N CYS A 17 11.63 29.19 -1.92
CA CYS A 17 11.17 28.36 -0.79
C CYS A 17 9.91 27.52 -1.08
N LEU A 18 9.21 27.78 -2.18
CA LEU A 18 7.99 27.07 -2.56
C LEU A 18 8.25 25.84 -3.44
N SER A 19 9.47 25.61 -3.90
CA SER A 19 9.76 24.59 -4.92
C SER A 19 10.34 23.27 -4.40
N SER A 20 10.56 23.10 -3.10
CA SER A 20 11.04 21.85 -2.51
C SER A 20 9.97 21.17 -1.67
N ALA A 21 8.89 20.69 -2.29
CA ALA A 21 8.08 19.67 -1.65
C ALA A 21 8.95 18.39 -1.55
N PRO A 22 9.16 17.84 -0.35
CA PRO A 22 9.87 16.57 -0.22
C PRO A 22 9.12 15.51 -1.04
N ALA A 23 9.86 14.66 -1.75
CA ALA A 23 9.26 13.49 -2.39
C ALA A 23 8.57 12.67 -1.29
N VAL A 24 7.26 12.54 -1.39
CA VAL A 24 6.49 11.76 -0.41
C VAL A 24 6.78 10.29 -0.73
N LYS A 25 7.50 9.61 0.16
CA LYS A 25 7.72 8.17 0.10
C LYS A 25 6.42 7.46 0.53
N ALA A 26 6.08 6.35 -0.14
CA ALA A 26 5.01 5.50 0.33
C ALA A 26 5.42 4.86 1.66
N ASP A 27 4.52 4.91 2.66
CA ASP A 27 4.70 4.28 3.96
C ASP A 27 4.13 2.86 3.94
N GLU A 28 4.73 1.96 4.71
CA GLU A 28 4.18 0.63 4.94
C GLU A 28 2.95 0.74 5.85
N ILE A 29 1.80 0.28 5.37
CA ILE A 29 0.57 0.19 6.16
C ILE A 29 0.53 -1.16 6.88
N ALA A 30 0.87 -2.24 6.17
CA ALA A 30 0.97 -3.59 6.73
C ALA A 30 1.93 -4.45 5.90
N VAL A 31 2.69 -5.31 6.55
CA VAL A 31 3.64 -6.24 5.93
C VAL A 31 3.57 -7.60 6.60
N TRP A 32 3.52 -8.67 5.81
CA TRP A 32 3.69 -10.06 6.22
C TRP A 32 4.82 -10.67 5.39
N ASN A 33 5.97 -10.93 6.01
CA ASN A 33 7.13 -11.58 5.39
C ASN A 33 7.30 -13.05 5.81
N PHE A 34 6.44 -13.53 6.73
CA PHE A 34 6.36 -14.91 7.22
C PHE A 34 7.65 -15.50 7.80
N ASN A 35 8.68 -14.72 8.03
CA ASN A 35 10.01 -15.18 8.46
C ASN A 35 10.04 -15.77 9.88
N ASP A 36 9.03 -15.46 10.68
CA ASP A 36 8.83 -15.97 12.04
C ASP A 36 7.84 -17.15 12.11
N ALA A 37 7.47 -17.73 10.96
CA ALA A 37 6.60 -18.90 10.82
C ALA A 37 5.22 -18.73 11.47
N ASN A 38 4.60 -17.56 11.32
CA ASN A 38 3.25 -17.28 11.81
C ASN A 38 2.46 -16.41 10.81
N LEU A 39 1.19 -16.08 11.13
CA LEU A 39 0.32 -15.24 10.32
C LEU A 39 0.14 -13.83 10.90
N LEU A 40 0.89 -13.47 11.94
CA LEU A 40 0.82 -12.14 12.52
C LEU A 40 1.48 -11.12 11.58
N VAL A 41 1.01 -9.90 11.66
CA VAL A 41 1.62 -8.79 10.90
C VAL A 41 3.02 -8.49 11.45
N ASP A 42 4.02 -8.46 10.56
CA ASP A 42 5.40 -8.16 10.93
C ASP A 42 5.63 -6.68 11.15
N ARG A 43 5.03 -5.83 10.32
CA ARG A 43 5.09 -4.38 10.42
C ARG A 43 3.74 -3.75 10.08
N GLY A 44 3.43 -2.63 10.74
CA GLY A 44 2.17 -1.93 10.57
C GLY A 44 1.00 -2.56 11.30
N GLN A 45 -0.20 -2.51 10.73
CA GLN A 45 -1.42 -3.03 11.35
C GLN A 45 -2.32 -3.71 10.33
N GLY A 46 -2.79 -4.90 10.67
CA GLY A 46 -3.69 -5.69 9.85
C GLY A 46 -3.88 -7.09 10.41
N THR A 47 -4.79 -7.83 9.81
CA THR A 47 -4.98 -9.26 10.13
C THR A 47 -4.92 -10.07 8.85
N LEU A 48 -4.27 -11.22 8.93
CA LEU A 48 -4.23 -12.23 7.89
C LEU A 48 -4.76 -13.53 8.45
N THR A 49 -5.72 -14.11 7.78
CA THR A 49 -6.37 -15.36 8.18
C THR A 49 -6.47 -16.31 6.99
N THR A 50 -6.61 -17.60 7.27
CA THR A 50 -6.89 -18.58 6.22
C THR A 50 -7.80 -19.67 6.72
N THR A 51 -8.65 -20.18 5.83
CA THR A 51 -9.46 -21.39 6.08
C THR A 51 -8.72 -22.67 5.70
N ALA A 52 -7.53 -22.55 5.09
CA ALA A 52 -6.70 -23.70 4.75
C ALA A 52 -6.20 -24.44 5.99
N VAL A 53 -6.12 -25.73 5.93
CA VAL A 53 -5.59 -26.60 7.00
C VAL A 53 -4.20 -27.11 6.67
N ASN A 54 -3.44 -27.46 7.72
CA ASN A 54 -2.09 -27.99 7.60
C ASN A 54 -1.14 -27.05 6.84
N ILE A 55 -1.27 -25.75 7.07
CA ILE A 55 -0.33 -24.76 6.54
C ILE A 55 1.08 -25.01 7.07
N MET A 56 2.06 -24.66 6.27
CA MET A 56 3.49 -24.80 6.58
C MET A 56 4.21 -23.50 6.24
N PHE A 57 5.46 -23.40 6.69
CA PHE A 57 6.35 -22.31 6.32
C PHE A 57 7.61 -22.93 5.70
N LEU A 58 7.81 -22.69 4.41
CA LEU A 58 8.93 -23.22 3.62
C LEU A 58 9.75 -22.05 3.06
N SER A 59 10.87 -22.36 2.38
CA SER A 59 11.75 -21.34 1.82
C SER A 59 11.00 -20.27 1.04
N GLY A 60 11.21 -19.03 1.40
CA GLY A 60 10.63 -17.84 0.81
C GLY A 60 11.53 -17.21 -0.26
N THR A 61 11.33 -15.91 -0.52
CA THR A 61 11.99 -15.13 -1.56
C THR A 61 12.25 -13.69 -1.14
N THR A 62 13.23 -13.05 -1.75
CA THR A 62 13.41 -11.58 -1.67
C THR A 62 12.61 -10.83 -2.73
N PHE A 63 11.90 -11.52 -3.61
CA PHE A 63 11.08 -10.88 -4.64
C PHE A 63 9.90 -10.14 -3.99
N LEU A 64 9.73 -8.87 -4.33
CA LEU A 64 8.78 -7.93 -3.70
C LEU A 64 8.96 -7.74 -2.18
N ALA A 65 10.09 -8.16 -1.62
CA ALA A 65 10.40 -7.92 -0.22
C ALA A 65 10.51 -6.42 0.07
N SER A 66 9.95 -5.99 1.19
CA SER A 66 10.00 -4.60 1.63
C SER A 66 11.20 -4.35 2.55
N ASN A 67 11.78 -3.15 2.47
CA ASN A 67 12.89 -2.69 3.33
C ASN A 67 14.11 -3.62 3.40
N GLY A 68 14.32 -4.49 2.38
CA GLY A 68 15.45 -5.42 2.35
C GLY A 68 15.26 -6.64 3.24
N ASP A 69 14.02 -7.04 3.52
CA ASP A 69 13.73 -8.29 4.22
C ASP A 69 14.43 -9.49 3.53
N PRO A 70 15.00 -10.42 4.30
CA PRO A 70 15.65 -11.61 3.76
C PRO A 70 14.60 -12.56 3.15
N ALA A 71 15.03 -13.48 2.29
CA ALA A 71 14.16 -14.48 1.68
C ALA A 71 13.40 -15.35 2.71
N GLY A 72 14.04 -15.71 3.79
CA GLY A 72 13.46 -16.39 4.95
C GLY A 72 12.47 -17.51 4.62
N LEU A 73 11.25 -17.40 5.13
CA LEU A 73 10.16 -18.36 4.98
C LEU A 73 8.97 -17.73 4.22
N ALA A 74 8.18 -18.57 3.57
CA ALA A 74 6.93 -18.26 2.90
C ALA A 74 5.78 -19.10 3.46
N LEU A 75 4.61 -18.52 3.62
CA LEU A 75 3.38 -19.26 3.91
C LEU A 75 3.12 -20.26 2.79
N THR A 76 3.04 -21.53 3.13
CA THR A 76 2.82 -22.62 2.19
C THR A 76 1.52 -23.34 2.50
N ILE A 77 0.64 -23.42 1.52
CA ILE A 77 -0.66 -24.09 1.63
C ILE A 77 -0.62 -25.32 0.71
N PRO A 78 -0.68 -26.55 1.25
CA PRO A 78 -0.75 -27.78 0.46
C PRO A 78 -2.16 -28.00 -0.10
N GLY A 79 -2.32 -28.87 -1.11
CA GLY A 79 -3.63 -29.34 -1.55
C GLY A 79 -4.41 -30.02 -0.44
N GLY A 80 -3.68 -30.68 0.46
CA GLY A 80 -4.23 -31.32 1.64
C GLY A 80 -4.91 -32.65 1.35
N ALA A 81 -5.26 -33.39 2.40
CA ALA A 81 -5.92 -34.70 2.27
C ALA A 81 -7.21 -34.59 1.44
N ASN A 82 -7.32 -35.43 0.41
CA ASN A 82 -8.44 -35.39 -0.54
C ASN A 82 -8.66 -34.01 -1.20
N LEU A 83 -7.60 -33.23 -1.34
CA LEU A 83 -7.64 -31.86 -1.93
C LEU A 83 -8.55 -30.88 -1.16
N GLN A 84 -8.66 -31.07 0.15
CA GLN A 84 -9.59 -30.32 1.01
C GLN A 84 -9.31 -28.81 1.06
N ASN A 85 -8.12 -28.36 0.63
CA ASN A 85 -7.77 -26.95 0.56
C ASN A 85 -8.19 -26.28 -0.77
N ASN A 86 -8.75 -27.03 -1.75
CA ASN A 86 -9.47 -26.39 -2.84
C ASN A 86 -10.73 -25.68 -2.29
N GLY A 87 -10.92 -24.42 -2.64
CA GLY A 87 -11.95 -23.55 -2.07
C GLY A 87 -11.54 -22.86 -0.78
N SER A 88 -10.35 -23.12 -0.24
CA SER A 88 -9.87 -22.38 0.93
C SER A 88 -9.54 -20.92 0.57
N VAL A 89 -9.59 -20.07 1.57
CA VAL A 89 -9.41 -18.62 1.43
C VAL A 89 -8.23 -18.15 2.25
N LEU A 90 -7.41 -17.30 1.66
CA LEU A 90 -6.46 -16.43 2.34
C LEU A 90 -7.06 -15.03 2.35
N GLU A 91 -7.30 -14.45 3.52
CA GLU A 91 -7.99 -13.16 3.65
C GLU A 91 -7.18 -12.18 4.49
N VAL A 92 -7.08 -10.95 4.00
CA VAL A 92 -6.31 -9.85 4.62
C VAL A 92 -7.24 -8.67 4.85
N HIS A 93 -7.25 -8.15 6.09
CA HIS A 93 -7.93 -6.92 6.47
C HIS A 93 -6.92 -5.88 6.91
N VAL A 94 -7.01 -4.68 6.33
CA VAL A 94 -6.12 -3.55 6.61
C VAL A 94 -6.91 -2.25 6.60
N SER A 95 -6.76 -1.43 7.64
CA SER A 95 -7.27 -0.06 7.59
C SER A 95 -6.33 0.82 6.79
N THR A 96 -6.83 1.39 5.70
CA THR A 96 -6.12 2.40 4.90
C THR A 96 -6.57 3.82 5.23
N ALA A 97 -7.28 4.01 6.37
CA ALA A 97 -7.70 5.33 6.84
C ALA A 97 -6.50 6.27 6.99
N GLY A 98 -6.60 7.46 6.42
CA GLY A 98 -5.51 8.44 6.41
C GLY A 98 -4.45 8.23 5.32
N PHE A 99 -4.63 7.24 4.43
CA PHE A 99 -3.72 6.97 3.32
C PHE A 99 -4.39 7.14 1.96
N GLN A 100 -3.63 7.59 0.99
CA GLN A 100 -3.96 7.66 -0.44
C GLN A 100 -2.88 6.93 -1.26
N ASN A 101 -3.14 6.70 -2.55
CA ASN A 101 -2.25 5.95 -3.43
C ASN A 101 -1.92 4.57 -2.83
N VAL A 102 -2.95 3.91 -2.29
CA VAL A 102 -2.78 2.59 -1.67
C VAL A 102 -2.41 1.58 -2.74
N HIS A 103 -1.38 0.82 -2.44
CA HIS A 103 -0.80 -0.19 -3.31
C HIS A 103 -0.66 -1.51 -2.55
N ILE A 104 -0.95 -2.62 -3.22
CA ILE A 104 -0.87 -3.97 -2.65
C ILE A 104 0.01 -4.80 -3.54
N SER A 105 0.94 -5.53 -2.95
CA SER A 105 1.78 -6.48 -3.68
C SER A 105 2.06 -7.72 -2.85
N TRP A 106 2.35 -8.83 -3.51
CA TRP A 106 2.86 -10.04 -2.89
C TRP A 106 3.63 -10.90 -3.89
N ALA A 107 4.52 -11.74 -3.38
CA ALA A 107 5.16 -12.80 -4.14
C ALA A 107 4.39 -14.10 -3.96
N TRP A 108 4.24 -14.88 -5.00
CA TRP A 108 3.66 -16.21 -4.96
C TRP A 108 4.32 -17.19 -5.94
N GLN A 109 4.18 -18.46 -5.63
CA GLN A 109 4.71 -19.56 -6.40
C GLN A 109 3.78 -20.75 -6.23
N ARG A 110 3.58 -21.58 -7.25
CA ARG A 110 2.95 -22.88 -7.10
C ARG A 110 3.84 -24.02 -7.56
N SER A 111 3.62 -25.21 -7.04
CA SER A 111 4.13 -26.46 -7.65
C SER A 111 3.32 -26.85 -8.87
N ASP A 112 3.82 -27.79 -9.69
CA ASP A 112 3.15 -28.23 -10.92
C ASP A 112 1.72 -28.74 -10.68
N THR A 113 1.47 -29.37 -9.53
CA THR A 113 0.18 -29.91 -9.12
C THR A 113 -0.52 -29.06 -8.07
N GLY A 114 0.01 -27.84 -7.80
CA GLY A 114 -0.58 -26.87 -6.87
C GLY A 114 -1.72 -26.08 -7.49
N PHE A 115 -2.22 -25.10 -6.75
CA PHE A 115 -3.35 -24.28 -7.11
C PHE A 115 -3.07 -23.48 -8.39
N ASN A 116 -3.98 -23.52 -9.36
CA ASN A 116 -3.82 -22.88 -10.66
C ASN A 116 -5.08 -22.16 -11.18
N ASP A 117 -6.13 -22.10 -10.36
CA ASP A 117 -7.40 -21.43 -10.66
C ASP A 117 -7.81 -20.59 -9.45
N ASP A 118 -6.97 -19.60 -9.11
CA ASP A 118 -7.16 -18.76 -7.95
C ASP A 118 -7.91 -17.47 -8.31
N VAL A 119 -8.84 -17.07 -7.44
CA VAL A 119 -9.66 -15.88 -7.60
C VAL A 119 -9.29 -14.85 -6.57
N ILE A 120 -8.90 -13.66 -7.05
CA ILE A 120 -8.62 -12.50 -6.19
C ILE A 120 -9.89 -11.65 -6.11
N GLN A 121 -10.28 -11.31 -4.89
CA GLN A 121 -11.44 -10.48 -4.60
C GLN A 121 -11.08 -9.36 -3.62
N GLU A 122 -11.77 -8.25 -3.71
CA GLU A 122 -11.63 -7.08 -2.85
C GLU A 122 -12.92 -6.78 -2.11
N SER A 123 -12.82 -6.10 -0.99
CA SER A 123 -13.94 -5.63 -0.19
C SER A 123 -13.69 -4.21 0.32
N PHE A 124 -14.71 -3.37 0.24
CA PHE A 124 -14.69 -1.99 0.74
C PHE A 124 -15.39 -1.84 2.10
N ASP A 125 -16.18 -2.83 2.50
CA ASP A 125 -16.90 -2.86 3.77
C ASP A 125 -16.34 -3.92 4.75
N GLY A 126 -15.32 -4.69 4.30
CA GLY A 126 -14.69 -5.77 5.05
C GLY A 126 -15.49 -7.06 5.07
N THR A 127 -16.64 -7.14 4.38
CA THR A 127 -17.57 -8.27 4.43
C THR A 127 -18.08 -8.73 3.08
N THR A 128 -18.35 -7.80 2.16
CA THR A 128 -18.86 -8.08 0.83
C THR A 128 -17.70 -8.06 -0.17
N PHE A 129 -17.40 -9.22 -0.75
CA PHE A 129 -16.29 -9.37 -1.69
C PHE A 129 -16.76 -9.38 -3.14
N GLN A 130 -16.04 -8.67 -3.99
CA GLN A 130 -16.26 -8.62 -5.44
C GLN A 130 -14.98 -8.99 -6.20
N GLY A 131 -15.12 -9.42 -7.45
CA GLY A 131 -13.97 -9.84 -8.25
C GLY A 131 -13.00 -8.69 -8.52
N PHE A 132 -11.73 -8.90 -8.24
CA PHE A 132 -10.65 -7.95 -8.50
C PHE A 132 -9.80 -8.36 -9.71
N GLY A 133 -9.63 -9.66 -9.94
CA GLY A 133 -8.88 -10.17 -11.07
C GLY A 133 -8.45 -11.62 -10.92
N PHE A 134 -7.78 -12.09 -11.97
CA PHE A 134 -7.09 -13.38 -12.01
C PHE A 134 -5.62 -13.09 -12.32
N ALA A 135 -4.71 -13.81 -11.70
CA ALA A 135 -3.31 -13.73 -12.05
C ALA A 135 -2.74 -15.12 -12.29
N ALA A 136 -1.96 -15.25 -13.35
CA ALA A 136 -1.24 -16.49 -13.63
C ALA A 136 -0.10 -16.64 -12.62
N ILE A 137 -0.17 -17.69 -11.80
CA ILE A 137 0.86 -17.99 -10.81
C ILE A 137 1.99 -18.76 -11.46
N GLN A 138 3.21 -18.32 -11.21
CA GLN A 138 4.40 -18.98 -11.75
C GLN A 138 4.62 -20.35 -11.12
N THR A 139 4.96 -21.32 -11.97
CA THR A 139 5.26 -22.70 -11.55
C THR A 139 6.73 -22.81 -11.18
N ASN A 140 7.01 -23.33 -9.98
CA ASN A 140 8.36 -23.63 -9.47
C ASN A 140 9.33 -22.45 -9.29
N PHE A 141 8.87 -21.21 -9.47
CA PHE A 141 9.60 -20.00 -9.10
C PHE A 141 8.64 -18.87 -8.70
N PHE A 142 9.11 -17.94 -7.89
CA PHE A 142 8.27 -16.84 -7.44
C PHE A 142 8.03 -15.84 -8.57
N GLY A 143 6.76 -15.57 -8.81
CA GLY A 143 6.27 -14.41 -9.53
C GLY A 143 5.65 -13.42 -8.55
N GLY A 144 5.06 -12.36 -9.05
CA GLY A 144 4.44 -11.35 -8.19
C GLY A 144 3.07 -10.91 -8.68
N PHE A 145 2.28 -10.50 -7.72
CA PHE A 145 1.12 -9.65 -7.93
C PHE A 145 1.50 -8.22 -7.57
N ASP A 146 1.10 -7.28 -8.40
CA ASP A 146 1.29 -5.86 -8.20
C ASP A 146 -0.02 -5.15 -8.53
N GLY A 147 -0.72 -4.71 -7.47
CA GLY A 147 -2.04 -4.08 -7.53
C GLY A 147 -2.01 -2.56 -7.70
N SER A 148 -0.97 -1.99 -8.30
CA SER A 148 -0.82 -0.53 -8.51
C SER A 148 -1.95 0.12 -9.32
N GLY A 149 -2.80 -0.67 -9.96
CA GLY A 149 -3.94 -0.20 -10.76
C GLY A 149 -5.30 -0.15 -10.05
N ALA A 150 -5.37 -0.54 -8.80
CA ALA A 150 -6.64 -0.70 -8.08
C ALA A 150 -7.39 0.62 -7.77
N GLY A 151 -6.80 1.76 -8.08
CA GLY A 151 -7.46 3.05 -8.09
C GLY A 151 -7.73 3.67 -6.71
N SER A 152 -8.57 4.70 -6.71
CA SER A 152 -8.90 5.49 -5.51
C SER A 152 -9.79 4.76 -4.50
N LEU A 153 -10.33 3.60 -4.83
CA LEU A 153 -11.29 2.86 -3.99
C LEU A 153 -10.65 2.28 -2.71
N PHE A 154 -9.35 2.02 -2.74
CA PHE A 154 -8.60 1.54 -1.56
C PHE A 154 -8.16 2.67 -0.64
N ASN A 155 -8.26 3.92 -1.10
CA ASN A 155 -7.78 5.07 -0.37
C ASN A 155 -8.72 5.41 0.79
N ASN A 156 -8.11 5.79 1.93
CA ASN A 156 -8.83 6.31 3.10
C ASN A 156 -10.02 5.43 3.54
N ASN A 157 -9.83 4.12 3.50
CA ASN A 157 -10.87 3.14 3.82
C ASN A 157 -10.52 2.37 5.11
N PRO A 158 -11.26 2.55 6.21
CA PRO A 158 -10.98 1.85 7.47
C PRO A 158 -11.30 0.35 7.44
N ASN A 159 -12.10 -0.12 6.46
CA ASN A 159 -12.60 -1.49 6.38
C ASN A 159 -12.11 -2.23 5.13
N PHE A 160 -11.00 -1.77 4.53
CA PHE A 160 -10.47 -2.42 3.35
C PHE A 160 -10.03 -3.85 3.62
N ALA A 161 -10.43 -4.77 2.74
CA ALA A 161 -9.98 -6.16 2.76
C ALA A 161 -9.77 -6.69 1.35
N PHE A 162 -8.94 -7.71 1.22
CA PHE A 162 -8.84 -8.52 0.02
C PHE A 162 -8.69 -9.99 0.39
N ARG A 163 -9.07 -10.88 -0.53
CA ARG A 163 -8.91 -12.32 -0.34
C ARG A 163 -8.53 -13.03 -1.62
N ILE A 164 -7.90 -14.17 -1.45
CA ILE A 164 -7.54 -15.09 -2.51
C ILE A 164 -8.23 -16.42 -2.21
N THR A 165 -9.13 -16.84 -3.10
CA THR A 165 -9.75 -18.16 -3.02
C THR A 165 -8.91 -19.12 -3.86
N LEU A 166 -8.44 -20.19 -3.27
CA LEU A 166 -7.48 -21.13 -3.83
C LEU A 166 -8.21 -22.31 -4.47
N ASN A 167 -7.94 -22.58 -5.74
CA ASN A 167 -8.54 -23.70 -6.48
C ASN A 167 -7.55 -24.34 -7.44
N GLY A 168 -7.90 -25.52 -7.93
CA GLY A 168 -7.19 -26.20 -8.99
C GLY A 168 -5.98 -27.00 -8.56
N ALA A 169 -5.76 -27.24 -7.27
CA ALA A 169 -4.80 -28.23 -6.83
C ALA A 169 -5.23 -29.63 -7.27
N THR A 170 -4.30 -30.40 -7.86
CA THR A 170 -4.56 -31.76 -8.41
C THR A 170 -3.85 -32.86 -7.64
N SER A 171 -3.08 -32.52 -6.61
CA SER A 171 -2.39 -33.44 -5.72
C SER A 171 -2.43 -32.93 -4.28
N GLU A 172 -2.51 -33.83 -3.32
CA GLU A 172 -2.44 -33.52 -1.89
C GLU A 172 -1.13 -32.81 -1.51
N ALA A 173 -0.02 -33.18 -2.16
CA ALA A 173 1.29 -32.56 -1.99
C ALA A 173 1.50 -31.30 -2.85
N GLY A 174 0.62 -31.07 -3.82
CA GLY A 174 0.61 -29.82 -4.61
C GLY A 174 0.45 -28.62 -3.68
N ASN A 175 1.17 -27.54 -3.91
CA ASN A 175 1.12 -26.41 -3.00
C ASN A 175 1.19 -25.08 -3.71
N ILE A 176 0.77 -24.04 -2.98
CA ILE A 176 1.04 -22.64 -3.27
C ILE A 176 1.82 -22.02 -2.11
N ARG A 177 2.69 -21.06 -2.41
CA ARG A 177 3.42 -20.26 -1.44
C ARG A 177 3.11 -18.80 -1.64
N PHE A 178 2.90 -18.10 -0.53
CA PHE A 178 2.78 -16.65 -0.48
C PHE A 178 3.92 -16.08 0.35
N ASP A 179 4.49 -14.99 -0.12
CA ASP A 179 5.55 -14.28 0.58
C ASP A 179 5.45 -12.79 0.34
N ASN A 180 6.01 -11.99 1.26
CA ASN A 180 6.12 -10.54 1.11
C ASN A 180 4.78 -9.88 0.75
N ILE A 181 3.71 -10.18 1.48
CA ILE A 181 2.46 -9.46 1.34
C ILE A 181 2.66 -8.07 1.93
N VAL A 182 2.57 -7.04 1.07
CA VAL A 182 2.86 -5.66 1.43
C VAL A 182 1.70 -4.76 1.01
N VAL A 183 1.23 -3.95 1.95
CA VAL A 183 0.28 -2.86 1.71
C VAL A 183 0.98 -1.56 2.03
N THR A 184 1.08 -0.68 1.04
CA THR A 184 1.70 0.64 1.19
C THR A 184 0.71 1.75 0.83
N GLY A 185 1.01 2.98 1.24
CA GLY A 185 0.24 4.15 0.86
C GLY A 185 0.98 5.44 1.20
N THR A 186 0.48 6.54 0.70
CA THR A 186 0.97 7.87 1.02
C THR A 186 0.06 8.49 2.07
N GLN A 187 0.58 8.97 3.20
CA GLN A 187 -0.23 9.64 4.21
C GLN A 187 -0.93 10.87 3.64
N ILE A 188 -2.23 11.02 3.94
CA ILE A 188 -3.00 12.22 3.63
C ILE A 188 -2.58 13.28 4.64
N VAL A 189 -1.60 14.10 4.27
CA VAL A 189 -1.20 15.24 5.09
C VAL A 189 -2.15 16.39 4.78
N PRO A 190 -2.92 16.91 5.77
CA PRO A 190 -3.70 18.12 5.58
C PRO A 190 -2.76 19.26 5.14
N GLU A 191 -3.17 20.06 4.16
CA GLU A 191 -2.35 21.20 3.70
C GLU A 191 -1.92 22.00 4.91
N PRO A 192 -0.61 22.23 5.08
CA PRO A 192 -0.11 22.91 6.27
C PRO A 192 -0.82 24.26 6.43
N ALA A 193 -1.20 24.61 7.66
CA ALA A 193 -1.74 25.94 7.99
C ALA A 193 -0.84 27.09 7.49
N THR A 194 0.37 26.77 7.01
CA THR A 194 1.28 27.67 6.29
C THR A 194 0.64 28.30 5.05
N MET A 195 -0.21 27.59 4.30
CA MET A 195 -0.95 28.18 3.15
C MET A 195 -1.96 29.21 3.64
N LEU A 196 -2.66 28.93 4.74
CA LEU A 196 -3.56 29.89 5.38
C LEU A 196 -2.78 31.08 5.94
N LEU A 197 -1.70 30.84 6.65
CA LEU A 197 -0.81 31.87 7.19
C LEU A 197 -0.17 32.72 6.08
N LEU A 198 0.26 32.11 4.99
CA LEU A 198 0.80 32.83 3.83
C LEU A 198 -0.27 33.71 3.20
N SER A 199 -1.49 33.20 3.00
CA SER A 199 -2.61 33.98 2.44
C SER A 199 -3.00 35.16 3.35
N MET A 200 -3.05 34.93 4.66
CA MET A 200 -3.30 35.99 5.65
C MET A 200 -2.16 37.02 5.69
N GLY A 201 -0.90 36.58 5.60
CA GLY A 201 0.27 37.44 5.51
C GLY A 201 0.25 38.33 4.28
N LEU A 202 -0.04 37.75 3.11
CA LEU A 202 -0.18 38.49 1.85
C LEU A 202 -1.34 39.49 1.88
N ALA A 203 -2.48 39.11 2.47
CA ALA A 203 -3.62 40.01 2.66
C ALA A 203 -3.27 41.17 3.56
N GLY A 204 -2.54 40.93 4.65
CA GLY A 204 -2.03 41.98 5.56
C GLY A 204 -1.10 42.96 4.87
N VAL A 205 -0.14 42.48 4.10
CA VAL A 205 0.76 43.31 3.29
C VAL A 205 -0.01 44.15 2.26
N ALA A 206 -0.98 43.52 1.56
CA ALA A 206 -1.81 44.22 0.57
C ALA A 206 -2.65 45.35 1.23
N ALA A 207 -3.23 45.07 2.40
CA ALA A 207 -3.98 46.06 3.17
C ALA A 207 -3.10 47.25 3.60
N GLU A 208 -1.89 47.03 4.10
CA GLU A 208 -0.97 48.05 4.50
C GLU A 208 -0.50 48.90 3.30
N VAL A 209 -0.19 48.27 2.17
CA VAL A 209 0.15 49.01 0.93
C VAL A 209 -1.00 49.90 0.46
N ARG A 210 -2.27 49.44 0.53
CA ARG A 210 -3.45 50.24 0.22
C ARG A 210 -3.61 51.41 1.17
N ARG A 211 -3.44 51.19 2.47
CA ARG A 211 -3.50 52.26 3.50
C ARG A 211 -2.48 53.35 3.25
N ARG A 212 -1.25 52.99 2.97
CA ARG A 212 -0.16 53.97 2.68
C ARG A 212 -0.41 54.74 1.39
N ARG A 213 -1.00 54.14 0.36
CA ARG A 213 -1.37 54.86 -0.87
C ARG A 213 -2.49 55.84 -0.65
N ARG A 214 -3.47 55.55 0.21
CA ARG A 214 -4.55 56.49 0.55
C ARG A 214 -4.06 57.68 1.39
N ALA A 215 -3.10 57.48 2.27
CA ALA A 215 -2.55 58.55 3.10
C ALA A 215 -1.62 59.53 2.33
N ARG A 216 -1.28 59.21 1.06
CA ARG A 216 -0.45 60.06 0.21
C ARG A 216 -1.24 60.84 -0.84
N ARG A 217 -2.55 60.69 -0.89
CA ARG A 217 -3.47 61.51 -1.67
C ARG A 217 -4.20 62.50 -0.79
#